data_7cac5e6bcfa37a70e0517bdcdfc54485
#
_entry.id   7cac5e6bcfa37a70e0517bdcdfc54485
#
_cell.length_a   1.000
_cell.length_b   1.000
_cell.length_c   1.000
_cell.angle_alpha   90.00
_cell.angle_beta   90.00
_cell.angle_gamma   90.00
#
_symmetry.space_group_name_H-M   'P 1'
#
loop_
_entity.id
_entity.type
_entity.pdbx_description
1 polymer ?
#
loop_
_entity_poly.entity_id
_entity_poly.type
_entity_poly.pdbx_seq_one_letter_code
_entity_poly.pdbx_strand_id
1 'polypeptide(L)'
;MQRNARFTRRALAAGALALGAVAALPVSAATITVAVVNNPDMIEMKKLSSDFEKSNPTIKLNWVVLEENVLRQRATTDITTKSGQFDVMMIGAYEAPQWGKRGWLTPMTGLPASYDENDVIKTVRDSLSYNGTLYALPFYAESSMTFYRKDLFAAKGLTMPPKPTYDQIAQFADKLTDKANGTYGICLRGKAGWGENMAYLTTVVNTFGGRWFDEKWHAQLTSPEWKKAVTFYVDLLKKDGPPGASSNGFNENLTLMSSGKCAMWIDATVAAGMLYNKSQSQVADKIGFAAAPTEVTPNGSHWLWAWSLAIPKTSKQQDDAKKFVEWATSKDYIKLVAKDEGWASVPPGTRESTYNTPAYVQAAPFGEFVLNAIRTADPNHPTAKPVPYTGVQFVGIPEFQSFGTVVGQSISGALAGQMTVDQALAAGNATADRAVREAGYQK
;
A
#
# COMPACT_ATOMS: atom_id res chain seq x y z
N MET A 1 -54.84 75.07 -55.93
CA MET A 1 -54.41 74.76 -57.33
C MET A 1 -53.31 73.72 -57.28
N GLN A 2 -53.56 72.52 -57.84
CA GLN A 2 -52.63 71.66 -58.58
C GLN A 2 -51.40 71.07 -57.76
N ARG A 3 -50.98 69.87 -57.90
CA ARG A 3 -51.36 68.65 -58.68
C ARG A 3 -50.63 67.45 -58.07
N ASN A 4 -51.29 66.32 -58.16
CA ASN A 4 -50.77 64.97 -57.87
C ASN A 4 -49.44 64.60 -58.53
N ALA A 5 -48.59 63.81 -57.83
CA ALA A 5 -47.75 62.80 -58.46
C ALA A 5 -47.52 61.64 -57.50
N ARG A 6 -48.08 60.50 -57.89
CA ARG A 6 -47.82 59.18 -57.24
C ARG A 6 -46.48 58.66 -57.73
N PHE A 7 -45.62 58.22 -56.80
CA PHE A 7 -44.49 57.35 -57.12
C PHE A 7 -44.58 56.08 -56.27
N THR A 8 -44.86 55.01 -56.99
CA THR A 8 -44.77 53.62 -56.45
C THR A 8 -43.32 53.22 -56.26
N ARG A 9 -42.95 52.88 -55.04
CA ARG A 9 -41.66 52.20 -54.73
C ARG A 9 -41.93 50.74 -54.49
N ARG A 10 -41.33 49.87 -55.31
CA ARG A 10 -41.22 48.44 -55.15
C ARG A 10 -40.26 48.17 -53.99
N ALA A 11 -40.72 47.46 -52.97
CA ALA A 11 -39.88 46.95 -51.92
C ALA A 11 -39.21 45.62 -52.36
N LEU A 12 -37.89 45.61 -52.49
CA LEU A 12 -37.09 44.39 -52.58
C LEU A 12 -36.89 43.86 -51.16
N ALA A 13 -37.44 42.67 -50.85
CA ALA A 13 -37.15 41.92 -49.63
C ALA A 13 -35.81 41.23 -49.84
N ALA A 14 -34.75 41.71 -49.17
CA ALA A 14 -33.47 40.98 -48.98
C ALA A 14 -33.58 40.11 -47.74
N GLY A 15 -33.75 38.80 -47.94
CA GLY A 15 -33.68 37.81 -46.88
C GLY A 15 -32.25 37.65 -46.42
N ALA A 16 -31.93 38.16 -45.23
CA ALA A 16 -30.67 37.87 -44.54
C ALA A 16 -30.77 36.49 -43.83
N LEU A 17 -30.14 35.45 -44.38
CA LEU A 17 -29.87 34.22 -43.65
C LEU A 17 -28.84 34.52 -42.57
N ALA A 18 -29.29 34.66 -41.32
CA ALA A 18 -28.40 34.63 -40.16
C ALA A 18 -27.95 33.18 -39.91
N LEU A 19 -26.75 32.80 -40.38
CA LEU A 19 -26.05 31.63 -39.90
C LEU A 19 -25.71 31.88 -38.41
N GLY A 20 -26.46 31.26 -37.50
CA GLY A 20 -26.13 31.20 -36.11
C GLY A 20 -24.86 30.34 -35.91
N ALA A 21 -23.72 31.00 -35.82
CA ALA A 21 -22.51 30.34 -35.29
C ALA A 21 -22.79 29.97 -33.82
N VAL A 22 -23.11 28.71 -33.58
CA VAL A 22 -23.08 28.15 -32.19
C VAL A 22 -21.62 28.20 -31.78
N ALA A 23 -21.24 29.24 -31.04
CA ALA A 23 -19.97 29.29 -30.36
C ALA A 23 -19.96 28.14 -29.35
N ALA A 24 -19.24 27.08 -29.66
CA ALA A 24 -18.93 26.03 -28.67
C ALA A 24 -18.19 26.72 -27.53
N LEU A 25 -18.86 26.88 -26.40
CA LEU A 25 -18.21 27.32 -25.17
C LEU A 25 -17.08 26.33 -24.88
N PRO A 26 -15.86 26.79 -24.55
CA PRO A 26 -14.80 25.89 -24.17
C PRO A 26 -15.29 25.07 -22.96
N VAL A 27 -15.41 23.77 -23.13
CA VAL A 27 -15.66 22.87 -22.02
C VAL A 27 -14.45 23.01 -21.09
N SER A 28 -14.65 23.64 -19.93
CA SER A 28 -13.59 23.73 -18.92
C SER A 28 -13.24 22.32 -18.47
N ALA A 29 -11.97 21.96 -18.58
CA ALA A 29 -11.50 20.66 -18.12
C ALA A 29 -11.75 20.52 -16.61
N ALA A 30 -12.38 19.41 -16.20
CA ALA A 30 -12.49 19.06 -14.79
C ALA A 30 -11.10 18.71 -14.26
N THR A 31 -10.76 19.20 -13.06
CA THR A 31 -9.50 18.82 -12.40
C THR A 31 -9.80 17.86 -11.26
N ILE A 32 -9.21 16.68 -11.31
CA ILE A 32 -9.30 15.66 -10.28
C ILE A 32 -8.04 15.72 -9.43
N THR A 33 -8.19 15.92 -8.12
CA THR A 33 -7.08 15.89 -7.17
C THR A 33 -6.89 14.47 -6.63
N VAL A 34 -5.71 13.89 -6.93
CA VAL A 34 -5.34 12.50 -6.64
C VAL A 34 -4.27 12.48 -5.56
N ALA A 35 -4.60 12.01 -4.34
CA ALA A 35 -3.68 11.87 -3.23
C ALA A 35 -3.11 10.46 -3.16
N VAL A 36 -1.78 10.32 -3.26
CA VAL A 36 -1.09 9.04 -3.36
C VAL A 36 0.19 9.01 -2.53
N VAL A 37 0.64 7.80 -2.20
CA VAL A 37 1.93 7.59 -1.53
C VAL A 37 3.09 7.84 -2.49
N ASN A 38 4.18 8.38 -1.96
CA ASN A 38 5.45 8.51 -2.70
C ASN A 38 6.19 7.16 -2.68
N ASN A 39 5.92 6.35 -3.69
CA ASN A 39 6.66 5.10 -3.95
C ASN A 39 6.87 4.92 -5.47
N PRO A 40 7.73 3.97 -5.89
CA PRO A 40 8.03 3.77 -7.31
C PRO A 40 6.81 3.53 -8.19
N ASP A 41 5.85 2.71 -7.73
CA ASP A 41 4.63 2.39 -8.50
C ASP A 41 3.76 3.63 -8.78
N MET A 42 3.64 4.54 -7.79
CA MET A 42 2.86 5.76 -7.97
C MET A 42 3.60 6.83 -8.77
N ILE A 43 4.93 6.84 -8.72
CA ILE A 43 5.76 7.67 -9.61
C ILE A 43 5.54 7.23 -11.06
N GLU A 44 5.54 5.91 -11.31
CA GLU A 44 5.27 5.34 -12.63
C GLU A 44 3.84 5.64 -13.09
N MET A 45 2.84 5.48 -12.22
CA MET A 45 1.45 5.85 -12.55
C MET A 45 1.34 7.31 -12.94
N LYS A 46 1.96 8.22 -12.20
CA LYS A 46 1.96 9.64 -12.54
C LYS A 46 2.60 9.90 -13.90
N LYS A 47 3.71 9.24 -14.24
CA LYS A 47 4.38 9.33 -15.54
C LYS A 47 3.45 8.86 -16.67
N LEU A 48 2.81 7.71 -16.50
CA LEU A 48 1.94 7.10 -17.51
C LEU A 48 0.55 7.73 -17.59
N SER A 49 0.15 8.56 -16.62
CA SER A 49 -1.20 9.17 -16.58
C SER A 49 -1.50 10.12 -17.74
N SER A 50 -0.47 10.55 -18.49
CA SER A 50 -0.66 11.26 -19.75
C SER A 50 -1.45 10.45 -20.80
N ASP A 51 -1.44 9.13 -20.72
CA ASP A 51 -2.23 8.24 -21.58
C ASP A 51 -3.73 8.36 -21.26
N PHE A 52 -4.07 8.40 -19.97
CA PHE A 52 -5.43 8.67 -19.51
C PHE A 52 -5.91 10.05 -19.96
N GLU A 53 -5.12 11.10 -19.76
CA GLU A 53 -5.50 12.46 -20.14
C GLU A 53 -5.67 12.64 -21.65
N LYS A 54 -4.88 11.94 -22.48
CA LYS A 54 -5.06 11.92 -23.95
C LYS A 54 -6.39 11.28 -24.33
N SER A 55 -6.77 10.20 -23.66
CA SER A 55 -8.04 9.50 -23.90
C SER A 55 -9.25 10.23 -23.30
N ASN A 56 -9.02 11.13 -22.33
CA ASN A 56 -10.04 11.92 -21.64
C ASN A 56 -9.66 13.40 -21.61
N PRO A 57 -9.70 14.13 -22.76
CA PRO A 57 -9.13 15.48 -22.86
C PRO A 57 -9.84 16.53 -22.00
N THR A 58 -11.03 16.23 -21.50
CA THR A 58 -11.80 17.09 -20.58
C THR A 58 -11.45 16.86 -19.11
N ILE A 59 -10.52 15.93 -18.79
CA ILE A 59 -10.10 15.63 -17.43
C ILE A 59 -8.62 15.96 -17.28
N LYS A 60 -8.27 16.65 -16.19
CA LYS A 60 -6.88 16.92 -15.76
C LYS A 60 -6.63 16.33 -14.40
N LEU A 61 -5.41 15.83 -14.20
CA LEU A 61 -5.00 15.23 -12.93
C LEU A 61 -4.08 16.18 -12.16
N ASN A 62 -4.48 16.51 -10.94
CA ASN A 62 -3.65 17.24 -9.97
C ASN A 62 -3.11 16.25 -8.93
N TRP A 63 -1.82 15.93 -9.00
CA TRP A 63 -1.19 14.93 -8.17
C TRP A 63 -0.69 15.51 -6.84
N VAL A 64 -1.12 14.92 -5.73
CA VAL A 64 -0.63 15.18 -4.38
C VAL A 64 0.11 13.92 -3.91
N VAL A 65 1.43 13.90 -4.15
CA VAL A 65 2.31 12.76 -3.81
C VAL A 65 2.92 13.02 -2.44
N LEU A 66 2.70 12.11 -1.49
CA LEU A 66 3.02 12.30 -0.08
C LEU A 66 3.80 11.10 0.49
N GLU A 67 4.61 11.35 1.48
CA GLU A 67 5.16 10.29 2.33
C GLU A 67 4.03 9.52 3.03
N GLU A 68 4.21 8.22 3.31
CA GLU A 68 3.12 7.32 3.70
C GLU A 68 2.37 7.80 4.94
N ASN A 69 3.06 8.15 6.03
CA ASN A 69 2.39 8.61 7.25
C ASN A 69 1.63 9.93 7.02
N VAL A 70 2.19 10.82 6.18
CA VAL A 70 1.54 12.09 5.82
C VAL A 70 0.30 11.86 4.96
N LEU A 71 0.37 10.94 3.99
CA LEU A 71 -0.80 10.56 3.19
C LEU A 71 -1.91 10.03 4.09
N ARG A 72 -1.60 9.06 4.96
CA ARG A 72 -2.58 8.44 5.87
C ARG A 72 -3.25 9.48 6.77
N GLN A 73 -2.45 10.39 7.35
CA GLN A 73 -2.97 11.47 8.19
C GLN A 73 -3.86 12.42 7.39
N ARG A 74 -3.43 12.88 6.21
CA ARG A 74 -4.19 13.83 5.40
C ARG A 74 -5.47 13.23 4.85
N ALA A 75 -5.43 11.98 4.37
CA ALA A 75 -6.62 11.27 3.91
C ALA A 75 -7.64 11.07 5.05
N THR A 76 -7.17 10.68 6.24
CA THR A 76 -8.04 10.55 7.44
C THR A 76 -8.63 11.89 7.84
N THR A 77 -7.85 12.97 7.82
CA THR A 77 -8.34 14.32 8.15
C THR A 77 -9.40 14.76 7.13
N ASP A 78 -9.12 14.64 5.83
CA ASP A 78 -10.05 15.04 4.77
C ASP A 78 -11.40 14.31 4.88
N ILE A 79 -11.36 12.96 5.05
CA ILE A 79 -12.57 12.15 5.10
C ILE A 79 -13.40 12.40 6.36
N THR A 80 -12.75 12.61 7.51
CA THR A 80 -13.42 12.81 8.80
C THR A 80 -14.00 14.21 8.93
N THR A 81 -13.30 15.23 8.45
CA THR A 81 -13.78 16.63 8.45
C THR A 81 -14.66 16.95 7.27
N LYS A 82 -14.78 16.05 6.29
CA LYS A 82 -15.51 16.23 5.03
C LYS A 82 -15.03 17.46 4.26
N SER A 83 -13.72 17.73 4.27
CA SER A 83 -13.18 18.94 3.65
C SER A 83 -13.18 18.91 2.12
N GLY A 84 -13.21 17.73 1.51
CA GLY A 84 -13.30 17.55 0.07
C GLY A 84 -12.06 18.06 -0.70
N GLN A 85 -10.87 17.93 -0.10
CA GLN A 85 -9.61 18.31 -0.75
C GLN A 85 -9.20 17.34 -1.85
N PHE A 86 -9.61 16.08 -1.73
CA PHE A 86 -9.22 15.00 -2.65
C PHE A 86 -10.45 14.41 -3.35
N ASP A 87 -10.30 14.13 -4.64
CA ASP A 87 -11.30 13.44 -5.44
C ASP A 87 -11.00 11.94 -5.51
N VAL A 88 -9.72 11.57 -5.46
CA VAL A 88 -9.24 10.20 -5.37
C VAL A 88 -8.21 10.10 -4.25
N MET A 89 -8.36 9.09 -3.40
CA MET A 89 -7.43 8.79 -2.31
C MET A 89 -6.84 7.40 -2.48
N MET A 90 -5.52 7.29 -2.36
CA MET A 90 -4.86 5.99 -2.18
C MET A 90 -5.01 5.57 -0.72
N ILE A 91 -5.72 4.48 -0.50
CA ILE A 91 -6.00 3.88 0.82
C ILE A 91 -5.79 2.36 0.74
N GLY A 92 -5.91 1.69 1.86
CA GLY A 92 -5.67 0.25 1.90
C GLY A 92 -6.80 -0.59 2.50
N ALA A 93 -6.50 -1.87 2.67
CA ALA A 93 -7.40 -2.86 3.23
C ALA A 93 -7.83 -2.55 4.69
N TYR A 94 -7.14 -1.66 5.38
CA TYR A 94 -7.55 -1.17 6.69
C TYR A 94 -8.66 -0.13 6.59
N GLU A 95 -8.49 0.88 5.71
CA GLU A 95 -9.41 2.01 5.61
C GLU A 95 -10.68 1.67 4.82
N ALA A 96 -10.56 0.96 3.70
CA ALA A 96 -11.66 0.78 2.74
C ALA A 96 -12.93 0.18 3.37
N PRO A 97 -12.90 -0.96 4.09
CA PRO A 97 -14.11 -1.50 4.70
C PRO A 97 -14.66 -0.64 5.83
N GLN A 98 -13.80 0.02 6.62
CA GLN A 98 -14.22 0.86 7.74
C GLN A 98 -14.88 2.16 7.28
N TRP A 99 -14.31 2.81 6.26
CA TRP A 99 -14.86 4.04 5.69
C TRP A 99 -16.07 3.75 4.80
N GLY A 100 -16.09 2.60 4.14
CA GLY A 100 -17.27 2.09 3.43
C GLY A 100 -18.46 1.87 4.36
N LYS A 101 -18.24 1.20 5.50
CA LYS A 101 -19.25 1.01 6.56
C LYS A 101 -19.86 2.34 7.06
N ARG A 102 -19.04 3.39 7.12
CA ARG A 102 -19.48 4.73 7.56
C ARG A 102 -20.14 5.55 6.45
N GLY A 103 -20.21 5.04 5.23
CA GLY A 103 -20.75 5.75 4.08
C GLY A 103 -19.89 6.94 3.62
N TRP A 104 -18.60 6.93 3.94
CA TRP A 104 -17.67 8.02 3.58
C TRP A 104 -17.11 7.86 2.17
N LEU A 105 -17.12 6.63 1.63
CA LEU A 105 -16.64 6.32 0.29
C LEU A 105 -17.79 6.08 -0.68
N THR A 106 -17.54 6.34 -1.96
CA THR A 106 -18.45 5.98 -3.04
C THR A 106 -18.30 4.49 -3.34
N PRO A 107 -19.41 3.73 -3.37
CA PRO A 107 -19.37 2.33 -3.80
C PRO A 107 -18.85 2.19 -5.23
N MET A 108 -17.96 1.25 -5.48
CA MET A 108 -17.45 0.90 -6.80
C MET A 108 -18.38 -0.09 -7.49
N THR A 109 -19.58 0.36 -7.85
CA THR A 109 -20.61 -0.42 -8.53
C THR A 109 -20.78 0.00 -9.98
N GLY A 110 -21.37 -0.86 -10.82
CA GLY A 110 -21.60 -0.55 -12.23
C GLY A 110 -20.31 -0.35 -13.02
N LEU A 111 -19.28 -1.15 -12.70
CA LEU A 111 -18.04 -1.21 -13.46
C LEU A 111 -18.33 -1.73 -14.87
N PRO A 112 -17.67 -1.21 -15.93
CA PRO A 112 -17.86 -1.70 -17.28
C PRO A 112 -17.43 -3.17 -17.40
N ALA A 113 -18.06 -3.94 -18.28
CA ALA A 113 -17.71 -5.35 -18.49
C ALA A 113 -16.22 -5.55 -18.83
N SER A 114 -15.60 -4.57 -19.52
CA SER A 114 -14.18 -4.57 -19.85
C SER A 114 -13.26 -4.48 -18.61
N TYR A 115 -13.75 -3.93 -17.51
CA TYR A 115 -12.99 -3.91 -16.24
C TYR A 115 -12.76 -5.34 -15.70
N ASP A 116 -13.73 -6.25 -15.94
CA ASP A 116 -13.68 -7.63 -15.51
C ASP A 116 -13.39 -7.77 -14.01
N GLU A 117 -14.37 -7.37 -13.20
CA GLU A 117 -14.28 -7.43 -11.73
C GLU A 117 -14.01 -8.85 -11.22
N ASN A 118 -14.48 -9.87 -11.94
CA ASN A 118 -14.30 -11.27 -11.55
C ASN A 118 -12.85 -11.76 -11.69
N ASP A 119 -12.02 -11.07 -12.48
CA ASP A 119 -10.60 -11.33 -12.60
C ASP A 119 -9.79 -10.79 -11.41
N VAL A 120 -10.39 -9.93 -10.56
CA VAL A 120 -9.75 -9.46 -9.33
C VAL A 120 -9.69 -10.61 -8.32
N ILE A 121 -8.48 -10.86 -7.79
CA ILE A 121 -8.23 -11.90 -6.78
C ILE A 121 -9.21 -11.76 -5.61
N LYS A 122 -9.94 -12.82 -5.32
CA LYS A 122 -11.06 -12.78 -4.36
C LYS A 122 -10.66 -12.25 -2.98
N THR A 123 -9.55 -12.71 -2.42
CA THR A 123 -9.07 -12.26 -1.10
C THR A 123 -8.78 -10.76 -1.07
N VAL A 124 -8.27 -10.21 -2.17
CA VAL A 124 -8.00 -8.78 -2.33
C VAL A 124 -9.30 -7.99 -2.44
N ARG A 125 -10.23 -8.44 -3.29
CA ARG A 125 -11.54 -7.82 -3.44
C ARG A 125 -12.31 -7.81 -2.11
N ASP A 126 -12.32 -8.92 -1.40
CA ASP A 126 -13.00 -9.05 -0.11
C ASP A 126 -12.39 -8.11 0.94
N SER A 127 -11.07 -7.92 0.94
CA SER A 127 -10.37 -7.01 1.88
C SER A 127 -10.71 -5.54 1.67
N LEU A 128 -11.20 -5.16 0.49
CA LEU A 128 -11.60 -3.78 0.13
C LEU A 128 -13.13 -3.59 0.16
N SER A 129 -13.86 -4.59 0.64
CA SER A 129 -15.33 -4.61 0.64
C SER A 129 -15.89 -4.53 2.06
N TYR A 130 -17.12 -3.99 2.14
CA TYR A 130 -17.95 -4.08 3.33
C TYR A 130 -19.35 -4.59 2.94
N ASN A 131 -19.83 -5.63 3.60
CA ASN A 131 -21.12 -6.31 3.29
C ASN A 131 -21.28 -6.65 1.80
N GLY A 132 -20.22 -7.16 1.17
CA GLY A 132 -20.21 -7.55 -0.24
C GLY A 132 -20.14 -6.38 -1.24
N THR A 133 -20.09 -5.14 -0.78
CA THR A 133 -19.92 -3.95 -1.62
C THR A 133 -18.48 -3.53 -1.63
N LEU A 134 -17.89 -3.38 -2.82
CA LEU A 134 -16.52 -2.89 -3.04
C LEU A 134 -16.49 -1.36 -2.90
N TYR A 135 -15.51 -0.82 -2.13
CA TYR A 135 -15.36 0.62 -1.88
C TYR A 135 -14.07 1.23 -2.39
N ALA A 136 -13.16 0.42 -2.89
CA ALA A 136 -11.94 0.86 -3.54
C ALA A 136 -11.52 -0.17 -4.59
N LEU A 137 -10.89 0.28 -5.69
CA LEU A 137 -10.35 -0.63 -6.69
C LEU A 137 -8.87 -0.89 -6.40
N PRO A 138 -8.43 -2.16 -6.37
CA PRO A 138 -7.06 -2.50 -6.02
C PRO A 138 -6.09 -2.06 -7.12
N PHE A 139 -5.08 -1.30 -6.72
CA PHE A 139 -3.99 -0.89 -7.61
C PHE A 139 -2.86 -1.93 -7.61
N TYR A 140 -2.37 -2.32 -6.42
CA TYR A 140 -1.58 -3.52 -6.21
C TYR A 140 -1.88 -4.14 -4.85
N ALA A 141 -1.65 -5.45 -4.75
CA ALA A 141 -1.75 -6.15 -3.48
C ALA A 141 -0.47 -6.93 -3.20
N GLU A 142 -0.20 -7.12 -1.93
CA GLU A 142 1.06 -7.65 -1.44
C GLU A 142 0.88 -8.51 -0.19
N SER A 143 1.83 -9.38 0.00
CA SER A 143 2.13 -10.03 1.26
C SER A 143 3.53 -9.63 1.71
N SER A 144 4.15 -10.36 2.62
CA SER A 144 5.55 -10.18 3.01
C SER A 144 6.39 -11.40 2.66
N MET A 145 7.69 -11.16 2.40
CA MET A 145 8.67 -12.21 2.14
C MET A 145 10.07 -11.78 2.54
N THR A 146 10.98 -12.75 2.56
CA THR A 146 12.41 -12.53 2.79
C THR A 146 13.12 -12.39 1.46
N PHE A 147 13.75 -11.24 1.21
CA PHE A 147 14.72 -11.04 0.13
C PHE A 147 16.13 -11.29 0.66
N TYR A 148 16.99 -11.92 -0.14
CA TYR A 148 18.37 -12.17 0.28
C TYR A 148 19.34 -12.14 -0.89
N ARG A 149 20.62 -11.87 -0.60
CA ARG A 149 21.72 -11.84 -1.55
C ARG A 149 22.32 -13.24 -1.73
N LYS A 150 21.96 -13.91 -2.82
CA LYS A 150 22.46 -15.27 -3.16
C LYS A 150 23.99 -15.35 -3.19
N ASP A 151 24.64 -14.33 -3.71
CA ASP A 151 26.10 -14.26 -3.82
C ASP A 151 26.79 -14.14 -2.45
N LEU A 152 26.24 -13.36 -1.53
CA LEU A 152 26.78 -13.24 -0.15
C LEU A 152 26.57 -14.54 0.63
N PHE A 153 25.43 -15.19 0.48
CA PHE A 153 25.15 -16.51 1.08
C PHE A 153 26.14 -17.54 0.55
N ALA A 154 26.32 -17.64 -0.78
CA ALA A 154 27.25 -18.56 -1.39
C ALA A 154 28.71 -18.32 -0.94
N ALA A 155 29.14 -17.08 -0.85
CA ALA A 155 30.49 -16.71 -0.38
C ALA A 155 30.79 -17.17 1.07
N LYS A 156 29.75 -17.36 1.89
CA LYS A 156 29.84 -17.85 3.28
C LYS A 156 29.42 -19.32 3.44
N GLY A 157 29.15 -20.03 2.34
CA GLY A 157 28.66 -21.42 2.41
C GLY A 157 27.29 -21.57 3.08
N LEU A 158 26.45 -20.53 3.02
CA LEU A 158 25.12 -20.52 3.61
C LEU A 158 24.05 -20.87 2.59
N THR A 159 22.96 -21.46 3.08
CA THR A 159 21.77 -21.75 2.26
C THR A 159 20.53 -21.21 2.94
N MET A 160 19.77 -20.37 2.25
CA MET A 160 18.48 -19.89 2.73
C MET A 160 17.44 -21.00 2.59
N PRO A 161 16.79 -21.44 3.69
CA PRO A 161 15.68 -22.39 3.57
C PRO A 161 14.45 -21.74 2.95
N PRO A 162 13.56 -22.50 2.28
CA PRO A 162 12.33 -21.94 1.71
C PRO A 162 11.40 -21.29 2.75
N LYS A 163 11.43 -21.77 3.98
CA LYS A 163 10.66 -21.27 5.14
C LYS A 163 11.61 -21.06 6.33
N PRO A 164 12.30 -19.91 6.41
CA PRO A 164 13.24 -19.63 7.48
C PRO A 164 12.54 -19.38 8.81
N THR A 165 13.26 -19.63 9.91
CA THR A 165 12.87 -19.14 11.24
C THR A 165 13.58 -17.82 11.55
N TYR A 166 13.05 -17.04 12.51
CA TYR A 166 13.72 -15.82 12.96
C TYR A 166 15.09 -16.12 13.62
N ASP A 167 15.25 -17.25 14.29
CA ASP A 167 16.56 -17.69 14.78
C ASP A 167 17.57 -17.90 13.65
N GLN A 168 17.15 -18.51 12.54
CA GLN A 168 18.01 -18.68 11.35
C GLN A 168 18.34 -17.33 10.72
N ILE A 169 17.36 -16.42 10.61
CA ILE A 169 17.59 -15.07 10.10
C ILE A 169 18.63 -14.33 10.94
N ALA A 170 18.55 -14.40 12.28
CA ALA A 170 19.54 -13.77 13.14
C ALA A 170 20.94 -14.36 12.95
N GLN A 171 21.06 -15.69 12.82
CA GLN A 171 22.33 -16.37 12.55
C GLN A 171 22.92 -15.96 11.18
N PHE A 172 22.09 -15.84 10.16
CA PHE A 172 22.55 -15.38 8.84
C PHE A 172 22.96 -13.91 8.89
N ALA A 173 22.20 -13.05 9.56
CA ALA A 173 22.53 -11.65 9.71
C ALA A 173 23.91 -11.45 10.35
N ASP A 174 24.18 -12.15 11.47
CA ASP A 174 25.46 -12.12 12.16
C ASP A 174 26.65 -12.53 11.25
N LYS A 175 26.49 -13.61 10.48
CA LYS A 175 27.54 -14.12 9.59
C LYS A 175 27.78 -13.23 8.35
N LEU A 176 26.75 -12.49 7.91
CA LEU A 176 26.77 -11.69 6.68
C LEU A 176 27.06 -10.21 6.95
N THR A 177 27.00 -9.77 8.19
CA THR A 177 27.33 -8.39 8.56
C THR A 177 28.80 -8.12 8.35
N ASP A 178 29.10 -7.10 7.54
CA ASP A 178 30.44 -6.58 7.31
C ASP A 178 30.36 -5.05 7.22
N LYS A 179 30.21 -4.42 8.39
CA LYS A 179 30.03 -2.96 8.50
C LYS A 179 31.23 -2.20 7.99
N ALA A 180 32.43 -2.76 8.05
CA ALA A 180 33.65 -2.15 7.55
C ALA A 180 33.60 -1.96 6.03
N ASN A 181 32.96 -2.89 5.31
CA ASN A 181 32.75 -2.83 3.86
C ASN A 181 31.33 -2.34 3.48
N GLY A 182 30.55 -1.83 4.44
CA GLY A 182 29.25 -1.22 4.21
C GLY A 182 28.13 -2.23 3.91
N THR A 183 28.30 -3.48 4.35
CA THR A 183 27.26 -4.52 4.24
C THR A 183 26.58 -4.75 5.59
N TYR A 184 25.27 -4.62 5.64
CA TYR A 184 24.43 -4.90 6.78
C TYR A 184 23.76 -6.25 6.61
N GLY A 185 23.78 -7.09 7.67
CA GLY A 185 23.21 -8.43 7.61
C GLY A 185 21.71 -8.44 7.36
N ILE A 186 21.00 -7.44 7.89
CA ILE A 186 19.55 -7.32 7.77
C ILE A 186 19.11 -5.85 7.68
N CYS A 187 18.13 -5.56 6.84
CA CYS A 187 17.40 -4.30 6.80
C CYS A 187 15.92 -4.59 7.15
N LEU A 188 15.34 -3.79 8.03
CA LEU A 188 13.94 -3.88 8.46
C LEU A 188 13.40 -2.46 8.67
N ARG A 189 12.07 -2.29 8.56
CA ARG A 189 11.44 -1.01 8.86
C ARG A 189 11.59 -0.67 10.35
N GLY A 190 12.25 0.44 10.66
CA GLY A 190 12.36 0.99 12.01
C GLY A 190 11.68 2.34 12.17
N LYS A 191 11.31 2.99 11.05
CA LYS A 191 10.60 4.25 11.02
C LYS A 191 9.24 4.11 11.70
N ALA A 192 8.95 5.05 12.61
CA ALA A 192 7.72 5.01 13.38
C ALA A 192 6.46 5.18 12.51
N GLY A 193 5.47 4.36 12.74
CA GLY A 193 4.17 4.42 12.08
C GLY A 193 3.44 3.09 12.11
N TRP A 194 2.11 3.13 12.18
CA TRP A 194 1.32 1.91 12.17
C TRP A 194 1.47 1.12 10.85
N GLY A 195 1.64 1.82 9.73
CA GLY A 195 1.90 1.24 8.41
C GLY A 195 3.40 1.06 8.10
N GLU A 196 4.28 1.55 8.95
CA GLU A 196 5.74 1.44 8.82
C GLU A 196 6.28 0.32 9.73
N ASN A 197 6.98 0.65 10.82
CA ASN A 197 7.58 -0.37 11.67
C ASN A 197 6.54 -1.33 12.28
N MET A 198 5.33 -0.85 12.60
CA MET A 198 4.33 -1.73 13.20
C MET A 198 3.70 -2.71 12.22
N ALA A 199 3.62 -2.40 10.93
CA ALA A 199 3.18 -3.36 9.93
C ALA A 199 4.10 -4.60 9.89
N TYR A 200 5.41 -4.40 9.89
CA TYR A 200 6.37 -5.49 9.96
C TYR A 200 6.40 -6.15 11.36
N LEU A 201 6.58 -5.35 12.41
CA LEU A 201 6.79 -5.87 13.76
C LEU A 201 5.58 -6.65 14.30
N THR A 202 4.35 -6.28 13.88
CA THR A 202 3.17 -7.07 14.24
C THR A 202 3.27 -8.50 13.73
N THR A 203 3.82 -8.74 12.53
CA THR A 203 4.03 -10.11 12.02
C THR A 203 5.09 -10.87 12.84
N VAL A 204 6.15 -10.18 13.28
CA VAL A 204 7.13 -10.79 14.22
C VAL A 204 6.42 -11.21 15.50
N VAL A 205 5.70 -10.30 16.14
CA VAL A 205 4.96 -10.56 17.39
C VAL A 205 4.00 -11.73 17.20
N ASN A 206 3.25 -11.77 16.11
CA ASN A 206 2.31 -12.86 15.81
C ASN A 206 3.02 -14.23 15.81
N THR A 207 4.15 -14.35 15.11
CA THR A 207 4.88 -15.62 15.01
C THR A 207 5.58 -16.02 16.31
N PHE A 208 5.89 -15.06 17.17
CA PHE A 208 6.37 -15.31 18.54
C PHE A 208 5.22 -15.71 19.49
N GLY A 209 3.99 -15.80 18.99
CA GLY A 209 2.79 -16.19 19.74
C GLY A 209 2.14 -15.06 20.53
N GLY A 210 2.55 -13.81 20.28
CA GLY A 210 1.95 -12.62 20.88
C GLY A 210 0.64 -12.22 20.18
N ARG A 211 -0.10 -11.34 20.82
CA ARG A 211 -1.33 -10.73 20.29
C ARG A 211 -1.47 -9.31 20.82
N TRP A 212 -2.17 -8.42 20.10
CA TRP A 212 -2.43 -7.07 20.58
C TRP A 212 -3.36 -7.05 21.79
N PHE A 213 -4.46 -7.81 21.72
CA PHE A 213 -5.49 -7.87 22.75
C PHE A 213 -5.88 -9.32 23.03
N ASP A 214 -6.26 -9.61 24.26
CA ASP A 214 -6.95 -10.83 24.61
C ASP A 214 -8.44 -10.77 24.21
N GLU A 215 -9.18 -11.86 24.39
CA GLU A 215 -10.58 -11.97 23.99
C GLU A 215 -11.50 -10.98 24.73
N LYS A 216 -11.04 -10.37 25.83
CA LYS A 216 -11.72 -9.33 26.60
C LYS A 216 -11.25 -7.92 26.25
N TRP A 217 -10.43 -7.77 25.21
CA TRP A 217 -9.83 -6.52 24.79
C TRP A 217 -8.82 -5.91 25.77
N HIS A 218 -8.23 -6.67 26.70
CA HIS A 218 -7.09 -6.17 27.47
C HIS A 218 -5.82 -6.20 26.61
N ALA A 219 -5.10 -5.10 26.58
CA ALA A 219 -3.86 -4.98 25.83
C ALA A 219 -2.79 -5.95 26.36
N GLN A 220 -2.04 -6.58 25.45
CA GLN A 220 -1.09 -7.66 25.76
C GLN A 220 0.37 -7.28 25.44
N LEU A 221 0.68 -5.99 25.28
CA LEU A 221 2.01 -5.55 24.82
C LEU A 221 3.11 -5.78 25.87
N THR A 222 2.74 -5.99 27.14
CA THR A 222 3.71 -6.34 28.21
C THR A 222 3.86 -7.84 28.42
N SER A 223 3.22 -8.66 27.58
CA SER A 223 3.34 -10.12 27.67
C SER A 223 4.77 -10.61 27.34
N PRO A 224 5.16 -11.80 27.82
CA PRO A 224 6.48 -12.37 27.50
C PRO A 224 6.74 -12.50 26.01
N GLU A 225 5.72 -12.82 25.21
CA GLU A 225 5.82 -12.97 23.76
C GLU A 225 6.15 -11.63 23.06
N TRP A 226 5.46 -10.55 23.44
CA TRP A 226 5.77 -9.21 22.95
C TRP A 226 7.17 -8.78 23.35
N LYS A 227 7.54 -8.98 24.62
CA LYS A 227 8.86 -8.63 25.10
C LYS A 227 9.95 -9.38 24.33
N LYS A 228 9.78 -10.71 24.12
CA LYS A 228 10.71 -11.52 23.34
C LYS A 228 10.82 -11.01 21.90
N ALA A 229 9.70 -10.77 21.24
CA ALA A 229 9.67 -10.33 19.85
C ALA A 229 10.31 -8.94 19.65
N VAL A 230 9.97 -7.97 20.51
CA VAL A 230 10.48 -6.59 20.38
C VAL A 230 11.96 -6.52 20.79
N THR A 231 12.38 -7.26 21.83
CA THR A 231 13.79 -7.36 22.19
C THR A 231 14.60 -7.97 21.04
N PHE A 232 14.14 -9.08 20.48
CA PHE A 232 14.75 -9.69 19.29
C PHE A 232 14.92 -8.69 18.13
N TYR A 233 13.85 -7.99 17.78
CA TYR A 233 13.86 -7.01 16.68
C TYR A 233 14.84 -5.87 16.95
N VAL A 234 14.85 -5.30 18.15
CA VAL A 234 15.72 -4.19 18.53
C VAL A 234 17.19 -4.63 18.53
N ASP A 235 17.49 -5.79 19.13
CA ASP A 235 18.85 -6.30 19.22
C ASP A 235 19.40 -6.68 17.85
N LEU A 236 18.58 -7.32 16.99
CA LEU A 236 18.95 -7.67 15.63
C LEU A 236 19.33 -6.43 14.81
N LEU A 237 18.51 -5.38 14.83
CA LEU A 237 18.78 -4.15 14.10
C LEU A 237 19.97 -3.36 14.67
N LYS A 238 20.15 -3.33 15.99
CA LYS A 238 21.34 -2.68 16.60
C LYS A 238 22.63 -3.39 16.25
N LYS A 239 22.60 -4.72 16.25
CA LYS A 239 23.78 -5.54 15.96
C LYS A 239 24.10 -5.58 14.47
N ASP A 240 23.13 -5.91 13.63
CA ASP A 240 23.33 -6.33 12.25
C ASP A 240 22.64 -5.42 11.21
N GLY A 241 21.87 -4.43 11.66
CA GLY A 241 21.19 -3.45 10.83
C GLY A 241 22.06 -2.23 10.45
N PRO A 242 21.56 -1.40 9.52
CA PRO A 242 22.21 -0.15 9.12
C PRO A 242 22.14 0.90 10.25
N PRO A 243 23.09 1.83 10.32
CA PRO A 243 22.98 2.99 11.19
C PRO A 243 21.73 3.80 10.80
N GLY A 244 21.03 4.33 11.79
CA GLY A 244 19.80 5.09 11.56
C GLY A 244 18.60 4.23 11.18
N ALA A 245 18.62 2.92 11.44
CA ALA A 245 17.52 2.00 11.15
C ALA A 245 16.15 2.50 11.67
N SER A 246 16.13 3.24 12.80
CA SER A 246 14.91 3.85 13.37
C SER A 246 14.24 4.91 12.47
N SER A 247 14.91 5.34 11.39
CA SER A 247 14.37 6.27 10.39
C SER A 247 14.08 5.62 9.05
N ASN A 248 14.40 4.32 8.89
CA ASN A 248 14.22 3.62 7.63
C ASN A 248 12.81 3.01 7.54
N GLY A 249 12.05 3.43 6.55
CA GLY A 249 10.81 2.82 6.09
C GLY A 249 11.02 1.92 4.88
N PHE A 250 9.97 1.72 4.09
CA PHE A 250 10.03 0.90 2.88
C PHE A 250 11.05 1.43 1.85
N ASN A 251 10.96 2.72 1.50
CA ASN A 251 11.77 3.31 0.43
C ASN A 251 13.27 3.33 0.77
N GLU A 252 13.62 3.64 2.02
CA GLU A 252 15.00 3.64 2.49
C GLU A 252 15.61 2.23 2.43
N ASN A 253 14.85 1.22 2.89
CA ASN A 253 15.30 -0.18 2.84
C ASN A 253 15.35 -0.73 1.41
N LEU A 254 14.41 -0.37 0.54
CA LEU A 254 14.47 -0.69 -0.89
C LEU A 254 15.77 -0.13 -1.52
N THR A 255 16.12 1.13 -1.21
CA THR A 255 17.34 1.76 -1.69
C THR A 255 18.58 1.03 -1.17
N LEU A 256 18.61 0.66 0.10
CA LEU A 256 19.73 -0.09 0.69
C LEU A 256 19.87 -1.49 0.06
N MET A 257 18.77 -2.19 -0.16
CA MET A 257 18.80 -3.52 -0.76
C MET A 257 19.17 -3.47 -2.23
N SER A 258 18.57 -2.57 -3.02
CA SER A 258 18.83 -2.44 -4.46
C SER A 258 20.25 -1.94 -4.77
N SER A 259 20.86 -1.16 -3.86
CA SER A 259 22.27 -0.75 -3.96
C SER A 259 23.26 -1.78 -3.39
N GLY A 260 22.77 -2.93 -2.91
CA GLY A 260 23.59 -4.04 -2.44
C GLY A 260 24.14 -3.91 -1.03
N LYS A 261 23.65 -2.95 -0.24
CA LYS A 261 24.11 -2.71 1.13
C LYS A 261 23.46 -3.62 2.18
N CYS A 262 22.33 -4.28 1.87
CA CYS A 262 21.71 -5.26 2.75
C CYS A 262 21.94 -6.69 2.23
N ALA A 263 22.29 -7.60 3.12
CA ALA A 263 22.37 -9.02 2.81
C ALA A 263 20.97 -9.68 2.79
N MET A 264 20.09 -9.22 3.66
CA MET A 264 18.69 -9.64 3.75
C MET A 264 17.78 -8.45 4.01
N TRP A 265 16.53 -8.55 3.52
CA TRP A 265 15.44 -7.61 3.80
C TRP A 265 14.13 -8.38 3.88
N ILE A 266 13.36 -8.17 4.93
CA ILE A 266 12.04 -8.80 5.10
C ILE A 266 11.01 -7.69 5.00
N ASP A 267 10.21 -7.71 3.94
CA ASP A 267 9.24 -6.65 3.67
C ASP A 267 8.20 -7.09 2.62
N ALA A 268 7.42 -6.13 2.15
CA ALA A 268 6.35 -6.27 1.17
C ALA A 268 6.81 -6.95 -0.12
N THR A 269 6.02 -7.91 -0.60
CA THR A 269 6.31 -8.65 -1.83
C THR A 269 6.36 -7.78 -3.08
N VAL A 270 5.75 -6.59 -3.08
CA VAL A 270 5.80 -5.63 -4.19
C VAL A 270 7.23 -5.22 -4.53
N ALA A 271 8.13 -5.18 -3.54
CA ALA A 271 9.54 -4.86 -3.76
C ALA A 271 10.25 -5.81 -4.74
N ALA A 272 9.72 -7.01 -4.96
CA ALA A 272 10.30 -7.97 -5.91
C ALA A 272 10.39 -7.39 -7.33
N GLY A 273 9.35 -6.72 -7.81
CA GLY A 273 9.35 -6.09 -9.14
C GLY A 273 10.53 -5.13 -9.32
N MET A 274 10.81 -4.33 -8.30
CA MET A 274 11.89 -3.34 -8.30
C MET A 274 13.27 -3.98 -8.14
N LEU A 275 13.38 -4.96 -7.22
CA LEU A 275 14.65 -5.65 -6.95
C LEU A 275 15.12 -6.51 -8.12
N TYR A 276 14.21 -7.11 -8.89
CA TYR A 276 14.54 -7.91 -10.08
C TYR A 276 14.66 -7.06 -11.36
N ASN A 277 14.30 -5.79 -11.33
CA ASN A 277 14.47 -4.88 -12.46
C ASN A 277 15.90 -4.33 -12.51
N LYS A 278 16.63 -4.68 -13.58
CA LYS A 278 18.04 -4.27 -13.78
C LYS A 278 18.21 -2.77 -13.94
N SER A 279 17.18 -2.04 -14.32
CA SER A 279 17.23 -0.58 -14.39
C SER A 279 17.16 0.11 -13.03
N GLN A 280 16.59 -0.59 -12.02
CA GLN A 280 16.32 -0.06 -10.68
C GLN A 280 17.22 -0.67 -9.60
N SER A 281 17.82 -1.85 -9.85
CA SER A 281 18.60 -2.60 -8.88
C SER A 281 19.97 -3.01 -9.41
N GLN A 282 21.01 -2.62 -8.70
CA GLN A 282 22.40 -3.02 -9.00
C GLN A 282 22.67 -4.51 -8.68
N VAL A 283 21.75 -5.15 -7.99
CA VAL A 283 21.87 -6.53 -7.52
C VAL A 283 20.76 -7.45 -8.06
N ALA A 284 20.08 -7.04 -9.12
CA ALA A 284 18.92 -7.75 -9.67
C ALA A 284 19.19 -9.25 -9.94
N ASP A 285 20.37 -9.59 -10.50
CA ASP A 285 20.74 -10.99 -10.78
C ASP A 285 21.18 -11.78 -9.53
N LYS A 286 21.36 -11.10 -8.38
CA LYS A 286 21.88 -11.66 -7.13
C LYS A 286 20.79 -11.88 -6.08
N ILE A 287 19.57 -11.41 -6.34
CA ILE A 287 18.45 -11.53 -5.40
C ILE A 287 17.85 -12.93 -5.43
N GLY A 288 17.62 -13.46 -4.25
CA GLY A 288 16.77 -14.61 -3.99
C GLY A 288 15.64 -14.23 -3.05
N PHE A 289 14.67 -15.11 -2.92
CA PHE A 289 13.54 -14.91 -2.02
C PHE A 289 13.21 -16.20 -1.26
N ALA A 290 12.60 -16.04 -0.10
CA ALA A 290 12.06 -17.11 0.74
C ALA A 290 10.79 -16.60 1.44
N ALA A 291 10.06 -17.48 2.10
CA ALA A 291 8.91 -17.11 2.89
C ALA A 291 9.28 -16.08 3.98
N ALA A 292 8.29 -15.28 4.42
CA ALA A 292 8.44 -14.50 5.63
C ALA A 292 8.76 -15.45 6.81
N PRO A 293 9.70 -15.06 7.70
CA PRO A 293 10.14 -15.94 8.75
C PRO A 293 9.04 -16.25 9.76
N THR A 294 9.17 -17.41 10.40
CA THR A 294 8.32 -17.84 11.51
C THR A 294 9.16 -18.04 12.77
N GLU A 295 8.48 -18.22 13.92
CA GLU A 295 9.15 -18.60 15.16
C GLU A 295 8.40 -19.77 15.80
N VAL A 296 7.57 -19.55 16.81
CA VAL A 296 6.84 -20.62 17.51
C VAL A 296 5.58 -21.05 16.77
N THR A 297 5.07 -20.22 15.85
CA THR A 297 3.90 -20.48 15.01
C THR A 297 4.06 -19.88 13.62
N PRO A 298 3.53 -20.49 12.57
CA PRO A 298 3.46 -19.89 11.24
C PRO A 298 2.35 -18.84 11.12
N ASN A 299 1.39 -18.75 12.07
CA ASN A 299 0.28 -17.83 12.00
C ASN A 299 0.78 -16.38 11.99
N GLY A 300 0.27 -15.59 11.05
CA GLY A 300 0.60 -14.18 10.95
C GLY A 300 2.01 -13.84 10.47
N SER A 301 2.76 -14.82 9.92
CA SER A 301 4.09 -14.59 9.36
C SER A 301 4.07 -13.70 8.11
N HIS A 302 2.99 -13.75 7.36
CA HIS A 302 2.81 -12.98 6.14
C HIS A 302 1.46 -12.25 6.16
N TRP A 303 1.46 -11.02 5.69
CA TRP A 303 0.29 -10.15 5.70
C TRP A 303 -0.52 -10.22 4.41
N LEU A 304 -1.67 -9.57 4.41
CA LEU A 304 -2.41 -9.17 3.22
C LEU A 304 -2.60 -7.67 3.28
N TRP A 305 -2.06 -6.98 2.30
CA TRP A 305 -2.31 -5.57 2.07
C TRP A 305 -2.71 -5.34 0.61
N ALA A 306 -3.64 -4.44 0.39
CA ALA A 306 -4.00 -3.97 -0.93
C ALA A 306 -4.01 -2.45 -0.91
N TRP A 307 -3.05 -1.83 -1.60
CA TRP A 307 -3.15 -0.44 -1.93
C TRP A 307 -4.18 -0.26 -3.04
N SER A 308 -5.08 0.65 -2.85
CA SER A 308 -6.27 0.83 -3.68
C SER A 308 -6.60 2.29 -3.87
N LEU A 309 -7.38 2.60 -4.89
CA LEU A 309 -7.87 3.93 -5.17
C LEU A 309 -9.36 3.99 -4.83
N ALA A 310 -9.71 4.95 -3.99
CA ALA A 310 -11.07 5.17 -3.50
C ALA A 310 -11.54 6.60 -3.80
N ILE A 311 -12.85 6.80 -3.90
CA ILE A 311 -13.49 8.08 -4.15
C ILE A 311 -14.26 8.51 -2.90
N PRO A 312 -13.86 9.59 -2.23
CA PRO A 312 -14.63 10.12 -1.10
C PRO A 312 -16.03 10.59 -1.56
N LYS A 313 -17.04 10.39 -0.71
CA LYS A 313 -18.39 10.92 -0.96
C LYS A 313 -18.42 12.44 -1.10
N THR A 314 -17.43 13.13 -0.59
CA THR A 314 -17.28 14.60 -0.64
C THR A 314 -16.77 15.12 -1.98
N SER A 315 -16.20 14.25 -2.82
CA SER A 315 -15.78 14.64 -4.17
C SER A 315 -16.96 15.15 -4.98
N LYS A 316 -16.76 16.24 -5.69
CA LYS A 316 -17.73 16.82 -6.65
C LYS A 316 -17.50 16.33 -8.08
N GLN A 317 -16.45 15.52 -8.28
CA GLN A 317 -16.01 14.99 -9.58
C GLN A 317 -16.18 13.46 -9.65
N GLN A 318 -17.27 12.92 -9.05
CA GLN A 318 -17.47 11.48 -8.85
C GLN A 318 -17.29 10.65 -10.14
N ASP A 319 -17.93 11.08 -11.25
CA ASP A 319 -17.91 10.32 -12.50
C ASP A 319 -16.54 10.35 -13.16
N ASP A 320 -15.88 11.49 -13.13
CA ASP A 320 -14.55 11.64 -13.74
C ASP A 320 -13.48 10.97 -12.89
N ALA A 321 -13.59 11.05 -11.55
CA ALA A 321 -12.77 10.30 -10.62
C ALA A 321 -12.91 8.79 -10.85
N LYS A 322 -14.15 8.30 -11.10
CA LYS A 322 -14.41 6.89 -11.37
C LYS A 322 -13.73 6.43 -12.66
N LYS A 323 -13.79 7.20 -13.74
CA LYS A 323 -13.08 6.89 -15.00
C LYS A 323 -11.57 6.75 -14.77
N PHE A 324 -10.99 7.66 -13.97
CA PHE A 324 -9.56 7.58 -13.66
C PHE A 324 -9.23 6.33 -12.83
N VAL A 325 -10.00 6.04 -11.79
CA VAL A 325 -9.76 4.87 -10.91
C VAL A 325 -9.92 3.56 -11.70
N GLU A 326 -10.93 3.47 -12.58
CA GLU A 326 -11.11 2.33 -13.48
C GLU A 326 -9.92 2.13 -14.43
N TRP A 327 -9.43 3.21 -15.06
CA TRP A 327 -8.24 3.15 -15.92
C TRP A 327 -7.00 2.72 -15.14
N ALA A 328 -6.73 3.36 -14.00
CA ALA A 328 -5.54 3.15 -13.19
C ALA A 328 -5.41 1.73 -12.60
N THR A 329 -6.52 1.00 -12.52
CA THR A 329 -6.58 -0.37 -11.97
C THR A 329 -6.99 -1.42 -13.01
N SER A 330 -6.98 -1.04 -14.29
CA SER A 330 -7.41 -1.90 -15.40
C SER A 330 -6.30 -2.85 -15.86
N LYS A 331 -6.70 -3.87 -16.62
CA LYS A 331 -5.78 -4.74 -17.36
C LYS A 331 -4.93 -3.97 -18.38
N ASP A 332 -5.49 -2.90 -18.96
CA ASP A 332 -4.78 -2.11 -19.96
C ASP A 332 -3.70 -1.24 -19.32
N TYR A 333 -3.92 -0.73 -18.09
CA TYR A 333 -2.88 -0.09 -17.32
C TYR A 333 -1.72 -1.08 -17.00
N ILE A 334 -2.03 -2.31 -16.59
CA ILE A 334 -1.01 -3.35 -16.37
C ILE A 334 -0.16 -3.58 -17.64
N LYS A 335 -0.80 -3.67 -18.82
CA LYS A 335 -0.08 -3.81 -20.11
C LYS A 335 0.74 -2.56 -20.42
N LEU A 336 0.26 -1.37 -20.07
CA LEU A 336 0.98 -0.12 -20.28
C LEU A 336 2.27 -0.10 -19.46
N VAL A 337 2.22 -0.47 -18.18
CA VAL A 337 3.41 -0.63 -17.33
C VAL A 337 4.34 -1.72 -17.88
N ALA A 338 3.81 -2.86 -18.30
CA ALA A 338 4.60 -3.93 -18.88
C ALA A 338 5.36 -3.48 -20.14
N LYS A 339 4.78 -2.58 -20.94
CA LYS A 339 5.42 -2.00 -22.13
C LYS A 339 6.52 -1.00 -21.78
N ASP A 340 6.33 -0.20 -20.70
CA ASP A 340 7.27 0.86 -20.32
C ASP A 340 8.42 0.34 -19.45
N GLU A 341 8.11 -0.44 -18.40
CA GLU A 341 9.07 -0.91 -17.40
C GLU A 341 9.33 -2.44 -17.44
N GLY A 342 8.61 -3.17 -18.27
CA GLY A 342 8.70 -4.63 -18.34
C GLY A 342 7.74 -5.37 -17.41
N TRP A 343 7.51 -6.66 -17.72
CA TRP A 343 6.52 -7.48 -17.01
C TRP A 343 6.84 -7.73 -15.54
N ALA A 344 8.10 -7.71 -15.11
CA ALA A 344 8.46 -7.87 -13.70
C ALA A 344 7.98 -6.71 -12.84
N SER A 345 7.79 -5.52 -13.43
CA SER A 345 7.43 -4.27 -12.72
C SER A 345 5.93 -3.96 -12.75
N VAL A 346 5.09 -4.81 -13.34
CA VAL A 346 3.64 -4.56 -13.32
C VAL A 346 3.08 -4.63 -11.90
N PRO A 347 2.04 -3.85 -11.57
CA PRO A 347 1.38 -3.90 -10.26
C PRO A 347 0.94 -5.32 -9.92
N PRO A 348 1.47 -5.96 -8.86
CA PRO A 348 1.19 -7.36 -8.54
C PRO A 348 -0.10 -7.52 -7.74
N GLY A 349 -0.54 -8.76 -7.57
CA GLY A 349 -1.52 -9.15 -6.56
C GLY A 349 -2.96 -8.76 -6.81
N THR A 350 -3.30 -8.20 -7.97
CA THR A 350 -4.66 -7.71 -8.20
C THR A 350 -5.50 -8.62 -9.08
N ARG A 351 -4.90 -9.22 -10.13
CA ARG A 351 -5.66 -9.94 -11.17
C ARG A 351 -5.11 -11.33 -11.42
N GLU A 352 -6.01 -12.31 -11.46
CA GLU A 352 -5.69 -13.71 -11.79
C GLU A 352 -5.04 -13.83 -13.17
N SER A 353 -5.52 -13.07 -14.15
CA SER A 353 -4.99 -13.09 -15.52
C SER A 353 -3.54 -12.64 -15.62
N THR A 354 -3.05 -11.79 -14.73
CA THR A 354 -1.64 -11.39 -14.70
C THR A 354 -0.74 -12.61 -14.47
N TYR A 355 -1.10 -13.45 -13.51
CA TYR A 355 -0.33 -14.65 -13.15
C TYR A 355 -0.43 -15.79 -14.19
N ASN A 356 -1.43 -15.72 -15.06
CA ASN A 356 -1.59 -16.63 -16.20
C ASN A 356 -0.95 -16.11 -17.51
N THR A 357 -0.38 -14.90 -17.49
CA THR A 357 0.27 -14.30 -18.64
C THR A 357 1.69 -14.87 -18.81
N PRO A 358 2.03 -15.57 -19.92
CA PRO A 358 3.33 -16.22 -20.08
C PRO A 358 4.53 -15.28 -19.92
N ALA A 359 4.41 -14.05 -20.40
CA ALA A 359 5.46 -13.04 -20.29
C ALA A 359 5.69 -12.61 -18.83
N TYR A 360 4.63 -12.50 -18.01
CA TYR A 360 4.76 -12.24 -16.57
C TYR A 360 5.41 -13.42 -15.85
N VAL A 361 4.94 -14.64 -16.11
CA VAL A 361 5.49 -15.86 -15.48
C VAL A 361 6.99 -15.99 -15.77
N GLN A 362 7.42 -15.68 -17.00
CA GLN A 362 8.84 -15.71 -17.36
C GLN A 362 9.65 -14.59 -16.67
N ALA A 363 9.10 -13.39 -16.55
CA ALA A 363 9.80 -12.23 -16.01
C ALA A 363 9.81 -12.15 -14.47
N ALA A 364 8.81 -12.75 -13.82
CA ALA A 364 8.57 -12.69 -12.39
C ALA A 364 8.67 -14.07 -11.71
N PRO A 365 9.88 -14.61 -11.50
CA PRO A 365 10.06 -15.93 -10.88
C PRO A 365 9.49 -16.02 -9.45
N PHE A 366 9.20 -14.88 -8.83
CA PHE A 366 8.55 -14.74 -7.54
C PHE A 366 7.00 -14.75 -7.62
N GLY A 367 6.43 -14.68 -8.82
CA GLY A 367 4.99 -14.44 -9.03
C GLY A 367 4.10 -15.49 -8.37
N GLU A 368 4.35 -16.77 -8.59
CA GLU A 368 3.59 -17.87 -7.98
C GLU A 368 3.66 -17.83 -6.44
N PHE A 369 4.84 -17.52 -5.88
CA PHE A 369 5.01 -17.36 -4.45
C PHE A 369 4.15 -16.21 -3.90
N VAL A 370 4.18 -15.05 -4.55
CA VAL A 370 3.39 -13.87 -4.16
C VAL A 370 1.89 -14.17 -4.20
N LEU A 371 1.42 -14.77 -5.29
CA LEU A 371 0.01 -15.16 -5.43
C LEU A 371 -0.44 -16.10 -4.31
N ASN A 372 0.37 -17.13 -4.03
CA ASN A 372 0.06 -18.07 -2.96
C ASN A 372 0.05 -17.40 -1.58
N ALA A 373 1.02 -16.51 -1.29
CA ALA A 373 1.07 -15.78 -0.03
C ALA A 373 -0.18 -14.89 0.17
N ILE A 374 -0.63 -14.19 -0.88
CA ILE A 374 -1.85 -13.36 -0.85
C ILE A 374 -3.09 -14.22 -0.60
N ARG A 375 -3.21 -15.37 -1.27
CA ARG A 375 -4.36 -16.27 -1.15
C ARG A 375 -4.46 -16.97 0.20
N THR A 376 -3.32 -17.19 0.86
CA THR A 376 -3.23 -17.94 2.13
C THR A 376 -3.10 -17.05 3.36
N ALA A 377 -3.06 -15.73 3.21
CA ALA A 377 -3.09 -14.81 4.33
C ALA A 377 -4.40 -14.96 5.11
N ASP A 378 -4.30 -15.13 6.41
CA ASP A 378 -5.47 -15.33 7.29
C ASP A 378 -5.60 -14.19 8.32
N PRO A 379 -6.36 -13.14 7.98
CA PRO A 379 -6.58 -12.02 8.89
C PRO A 379 -7.47 -12.37 10.10
N ASN A 380 -8.15 -13.51 10.07
CA ASN A 380 -9.03 -13.93 11.17
C ASN A 380 -8.29 -14.72 12.26
N HIS A 381 -7.14 -15.33 11.89
CA HIS A 381 -6.28 -16.08 12.83
C HIS A 381 -4.84 -15.56 12.73
N PRO A 382 -4.59 -14.27 13.07
CA PRO A 382 -3.29 -13.63 12.85
C PRO A 382 -2.18 -14.15 13.76
N THR A 383 -2.50 -14.92 14.82
CA THR A 383 -1.54 -15.54 15.73
C THR A 383 -2.08 -16.88 16.24
N ALA A 384 -1.28 -17.59 17.04
CA ALA A 384 -1.67 -18.89 17.61
C ALA A 384 -2.82 -18.82 18.63
N LYS A 385 -3.00 -17.64 19.27
CA LYS A 385 -4.03 -17.43 20.29
C LYS A 385 -5.28 -16.76 19.68
N PRO A 386 -6.49 -17.05 20.19
CA PRO A 386 -7.70 -16.35 19.79
C PRO A 386 -7.57 -14.84 20.03
N VAL A 387 -8.12 -14.05 19.09
CA VAL A 387 -8.14 -12.59 19.17
C VAL A 387 -9.55 -12.05 18.86
N PRO A 388 -9.93 -10.89 19.39
CA PRO A 388 -11.26 -10.29 19.16
C PRO A 388 -11.31 -9.37 17.92
N TYR A 389 -10.24 -9.33 17.12
CA TYR A 389 -10.07 -8.45 15.97
C TYR A 389 -9.67 -9.23 14.72
N THR A 390 -9.77 -8.60 13.57
CA THR A 390 -9.21 -9.07 12.30
C THR A 390 -7.98 -8.24 11.91
N GLY A 391 -7.14 -8.80 11.02
CA GLY A 391 -5.94 -8.13 10.52
C GLY A 391 -4.66 -8.84 10.95
N VAL A 392 -3.69 -8.98 10.03
CA VAL A 392 -2.40 -9.62 10.31
C VAL A 392 -1.39 -8.58 10.81
N GLN A 393 -1.17 -7.53 10.04
CA GLN A 393 -0.20 -6.48 10.32
C GLN A 393 -0.80 -5.25 11.02
N PHE A 394 -2.09 -5.31 11.32
CA PHE A 394 -2.84 -4.26 12.01
C PHE A 394 -3.99 -4.87 12.82
N VAL A 395 -4.61 -4.08 13.68
CA VAL A 395 -5.88 -4.41 14.33
C VAL A 395 -7.00 -3.72 13.58
N GLY A 396 -7.99 -4.46 13.07
CA GLY A 396 -9.06 -3.97 12.18
C GLY A 396 -10.13 -3.13 12.89
N ILE A 397 -9.75 -2.20 13.76
CA ILE A 397 -10.63 -1.25 14.44
C ILE A 397 -10.19 0.18 14.17
N PRO A 398 -11.12 1.15 14.22
CA PRO A 398 -10.83 2.55 13.89
C PRO A 398 -9.72 3.20 14.71
N GLU A 399 -9.58 2.81 15.97
CA GLU A 399 -8.65 3.38 16.94
C GLU A 399 -7.20 2.96 16.66
N PHE A 400 -6.99 1.87 15.89
CA PHE A 400 -5.66 1.31 15.64
C PHE A 400 -4.71 2.32 14.99
N GLN A 401 -5.16 3.11 14.05
CA GLN A 401 -4.32 4.12 13.40
C GLN A 401 -3.66 5.04 14.42
N SER A 402 -4.38 5.43 15.46
CA SER A 402 -3.87 6.31 16.52
C SER A 402 -2.92 5.56 17.45
N PHE A 403 -3.39 4.53 18.14
CA PHE A 403 -2.55 3.86 19.13
C PHE A 403 -1.41 3.05 18.48
N GLY A 404 -1.61 2.47 17.31
CA GLY A 404 -0.56 1.78 16.56
C GLY A 404 0.59 2.70 16.16
N THR A 405 0.29 3.95 15.80
CA THR A 405 1.30 4.98 15.55
C THR A 405 2.10 5.32 16.81
N VAL A 406 1.44 5.52 17.94
CA VAL A 406 2.10 5.82 19.23
C VAL A 406 2.96 4.66 19.70
N VAL A 407 2.49 3.42 19.56
CA VAL A 407 3.28 2.21 19.86
C VAL A 407 4.52 2.15 18.95
N GLY A 408 4.34 2.40 17.65
CA GLY A 408 5.45 2.47 16.69
C GLY A 408 6.49 3.52 17.05
N GLN A 409 6.07 4.70 17.52
CA GLN A 409 6.96 5.76 18.01
C GLN A 409 7.76 5.30 19.25
N SER A 410 7.12 4.67 20.22
CA SER A 410 7.77 4.17 21.42
C SER A 410 8.83 3.10 21.08
N ILE A 411 8.52 2.16 20.19
CA ILE A 411 9.44 1.12 19.76
C ILE A 411 10.59 1.69 18.92
N SER A 412 10.31 2.64 18.01
CA SER A 412 11.37 3.36 17.28
C SER A 412 12.30 4.11 18.24
N GLY A 413 11.76 4.70 19.32
CA GLY A 413 12.53 5.31 20.41
C GLY A 413 13.43 4.29 21.13
N ALA A 414 12.94 3.07 21.39
CA ALA A 414 13.76 2.00 21.97
C ALA A 414 14.87 1.55 21.00
N LEU A 415 14.57 1.45 19.71
CA LEU A 415 15.57 1.15 18.69
C LEU A 415 16.64 2.24 18.61
N ALA A 416 16.26 3.51 18.71
CA ALA A 416 17.17 4.66 18.76
C ALA A 416 17.93 4.79 20.10
N GLY A 417 17.65 3.96 21.11
CA GLY A 417 18.28 4.02 22.42
C GLY A 417 17.76 5.13 23.35
N GLN A 418 16.63 5.75 23.04
CA GLN A 418 16.01 6.81 23.84
C GLN A 418 15.28 6.28 25.07
N MET A 419 14.88 5.02 25.03
CA MET A 419 14.21 4.31 26.13
C MET A 419 14.52 2.81 26.06
N THR A 420 14.19 2.06 27.13
CA THR A 420 14.28 0.61 27.12
C THR A 420 13.09 -0.02 26.40
N VAL A 421 13.23 -1.29 25.97
CA VAL A 421 12.11 -2.06 25.40
C VAL A 421 10.96 -2.17 26.41
N ASP A 422 11.24 -2.40 27.69
CA ASP A 422 10.22 -2.49 28.74
C ASP A 422 9.44 -1.18 28.89
N GLN A 423 10.11 -0.03 28.84
CA GLN A 423 9.46 1.28 28.87
C GLN A 423 8.57 1.51 27.64
N ALA A 424 9.07 1.15 26.44
CA ALA A 424 8.31 1.27 25.21
C ALA A 424 7.03 0.41 25.22
N LEU A 425 7.16 -0.84 25.67
CA LEU A 425 6.04 -1.77 25.77
C LEU A 425 5.03 -1.35 26.84
N ALA A 426 5.48 -0.88 28.00
CA ALA A 426 4.58 -0.37 29.05
C ALA A 426 3.78 0.85 28.57
N ALA A 427 4.43 1.82 27.93
CA ALA A 427 3.77 2.99 27.36
C ALA A 427 2.78 2.61 26.24
N GLY A 428 3.19 1.70 25.35
CA GLY A 428 2.36 1.17 24.27
C GLY A 428 1.13 0.44 24.81
N ASN A 429 1.32 -0.43 25.81
CA ASN A 429 0.22 -1.17 26.45
C ASN A 429 -0.81 -0.24 27.09
N ALA A 430 -0.37 0.74 27.84
CA ALA A 430 -1.25 1.73 28.47
C ALA A 430 -2.05 2.54 27.43
N THR A 431 -1.41 2.88 26.30
CA THR A 431 -2.07 3.62 25.23
C THR A 431 -3.11 2.77 24.50
N ALA A 432 -2.78 1.53 24.13
CA ALA A 432 -3.69 0.61 23.46
C ALA A 432 -4.87 0.24 24.36
N ASP A 433 -4.62 -0.07 25.64
CA ASP A 433 -5.66 -0.44 26.62
C ASP A 433 -6.65 0.71 26.85
N ARG A 434 -6.15 1.94 26.98
CA ARG A 434 -6.99 3.14 27.10
C ARG A 434 -7.85 3.35 25.88
N ALA A 435 -7.30 3.24 24.68
CA ALA A 435 -8.03 3.48 23.43
C ALA A 435 -9.22 2.53 23.27
N VAL A 436 -9.03 1.22 23.53
CA VAL A 436 -10.12 0.24 23.39
C VAL A 436 -11.15 0.35 24.51
N ARG A 437 -10.73 0.77 25.72
CA ARG A 437 -11.66 1.04 26.84
C ARG A 437 -12.53 2.27 26.54
N GLU A 438 -11.94 3.38 26.08
CA GLU A 438 -12.68 4.59 25.73
C GLU A 438 -13.63 4.35 24.55
N ALA A 439 -13.29 3.47 23.63
CA ALA A 439 -14.14 3.04 22.52
C ALA A 439 -15.23 2.02 22.92
N GLY A 440 -15.22 1.52 24.18
CA GLY A 440 -16.24 0.63 24.71
C GLY A 440 -16.10 -0.84 24.32
N TYR A 441 -14.92 -1.27 23.90
CA TYR A 441 -14.66 -2.70 23.60
C TYR A 441 -14.50 -3.54 24.88
N GLN A 442 -13.92 -3.00 25.92
CA GLN A 442 -13.82 -3.65 27.24
C GLN A 442 -15.19 -3.61 27.92
N LYS A 443 -15.67 -4.78 28.37
CA LYS A 443 -16.91 -4.94 29.12
C LYS A 443 -16.65 -5.06 30.62
#